data_743c66ce7395e399671da4d7e1ae47cb
#
_entry.id   743c66ce7395e399671da4d7e1ae47cb
#
_cell.length_a   1.000
_cell.length_b   1.000
_cell.length_c   1.000
_cell.angle_alpha   90.00
_cell.angle_beta   90.00
_cell.angle_gamma   90.00
#
_symmetry.space_group_name_H-M   'P 1'
#
loop_
_entity.id
_entity.type
_entity.pdbx_description
1 polymer ?
#
loop_
_entity_poly.entity_id
_entity_poly.type
_entity_poly.pdbx_seq_one_letter_code
_entity_poly.pdbx_strand_id
1 'polypeptide(L)'
;MIASLVHRARNFYDRMQWMETFLPGPVAAVSCLLRARHDPAVLTTGRYHDFAFSFRGCDFSALKEVLVDAEYSFLTDAVKSPRSPVILDVGAHIGLFSLWALHINPVAQIMSVEASPGTFRILERNVRQSQKTGWTAINRAAWKNDDTIRFAEVPDSMSHRVSVTGGTEVKGISLAALTGGCGDIDLMKVDIEGAEEAFLCADPAVLAPVKRLVIELHPQLCDTQRVRDVLQKVFPQIAEIQGRTSSKPLLYCRKQGVSP
;
A
#
# COMPACT_ATOMS: atom_id res chain seq x y z
N MET A 1 -27.86 24.96 5.81
CA MET A 1 -26.76 25.40 6.72
C MET A 1 -26.64 24.47 7.94
N ILE A 2 -27.68 24.21 8.72
CA ILE A 2 -27.65 23.34 9.93
C ILE A 2 -27.27 21.89 9.57
N ALA A 3 -27.85 21.28 8.55
CA ALA A 3 -27.53 19.90 8.11
C ALA A 3 -26.04 19.74 7.72
N SER A 4 -25.44 20.73 7.09
CA SER A 4 -24.01 20.73 6.74
C SER A 4 -23.12 20.83 7.99
N LEU A 5 -23.53 21.59 9.00
CA LEU A 5 -22.81 21.70 10.26
C LEU A 5 -22.87 20.39 11.09
N VAL A 6 -24.05 19.77 11.15
CA VAL A 6 -24.25 18.48 11.82
C VAL A 6 -23.44 17.39 11.12
N HIS A 7 -23.42 17.36 9.79
CA HIS A 7 -22.61 16.40 9.03
C HIS A 7 -21.11 16.59 9.28
N ARG A 8 -20.60 17.83 9.30
CA ARG A 8 -19.20 18.12 9.61
C ARG A 8 -18.81 17.72 11.04
N ALA A 9 -19.70 17.99 12.01
CA ALA A 9 -19.47 17.61 13.40
C ALA A 9 -19.42 16.09 13.56
N ARG A 10 -20.33 15.36 12.91
CA ARG A 10 -20.34 13.89 12.91
C ARG A 10 -19.06 13.31 12.29
N ASN A 11 -18.67 13.80 11.11
CA ASN A 11 -17.43 13.35 10.47
C ASN A 11 -16.18 13.63 11.32
N PHE A 12 -16.15 14.75 12.04
CA PHE A 12 -15.06 15.07 12.96
C PHE A 12 -15.05 14.09 14.14
N TYR A 13 -16.21 13.81 14.73
CA TYR A 13 -16.36 12.90 15.86
C TYR A 13 -15.96 11.46 15.45
N ASP A 14 -16.44 10.98 14.29
CA ASP A 14 -16.09 9.67 13.76
C ASP A 14 -14.58 9.55 13.54
N ARG A 15 -13.94 10.61 12.98
CA ARG A 15 -12.48 10.65 12.82
C ARG A 15 -11.74 10.64 14.15
N MET A 16 -12.23 11.37 15.15
CA MET A 16 -11.65 11.38 16.48
C MET A 16 -11.66 9.97 17.09
N GLN A 17 -12.79 9.26 17.01
CA GLN A 17 -12.94 7.93 17.60
C GLN A 17 -11.93 6.92 17.03
N TRP A 18 -11.79 6.83 15.72
CA TRP A 18 -10.84 5.87 15.19
C TRP A 18 -9.38 6.34 15.32
N MET A 19 -9.11 7.64 15.42
CA MET A 19 -7.76 8.15 15.73
C MET A 19 -7.28 7.78 17.14
N GLU A 20 -8.19 7.57 18.08
CA GLU A 20 -7.85 7.08 19.43
C GLU A 20 -7.27 5.65 19.41
N THR A 21 -7.49 4.89 18.34
CA THR A 21 -6.81 3.60 18.13
C THR A 21 -5.29 3.74 18.00
N PHE A 22 -4.84 4.88 17.50
CA PHE A 22 -3.42 5.13 17.22
C PHE A 22 -2.77 6.13 18.18
N LEU A 23 -3.56 6.97 18.85
CA LEU A 23 -3.09 8.07 19.69
C LEU A 23 -3.56 7.92 21.14
N PRO A 24 -2.81 8.44 22.12
CA PRO A 24 -3.13 8.28 23.53
C PRO A 24 -4.33 9.16 23.95
N GLY A 25 -5.54 8.71 23.58
CA GLY A 25 -6.81 9.28 24.00
C GLY A 25 -7.31 10.49 23.20
N PRO A 26 -8.51 10.99 23.54
CA PRO A 26 -9.24 11.97 22.73
C PRO A 26 -8.54 13.32 22.58
N VAL A 27 -7.81 13.77 23.59
CA VAL A 27 -7.07 15.05 23.50
C VAL A 27 -5.99 15.02 22.44
N ALA A 28 -5.24 13.91 22.35
CA ALA A 28 -4.23 13.72 21.31
C ALA A 28 -4.86 13.58 19.92
N ALA A 29 -5.97 12.86 19.81
CA ALA A 29 -6.72 12.71 18.57
C ALA A 29 -7.25 14.07 18.05
N VAL A 30 -7.91 14.87 18.90
CA VAL A 30 -8.38 16.21 18.55
C VAL A 30 -7.22 17.12 18.16
N SER A 31 -6.13 17.13 18.93
CA SER A 31 -4.94 17.94 18.61
C SER A 31 -4.34 17.55 17.24
N CYS A 32 -4.27 16.26 16.92
CA CYS A 32 -3.82 15.78 15.64
C CYS A 32 -4.73 16.28 14.50
N LEU A 33 -6.05 16.11 14.62
CA LEU A 33 -7.03 16.54 13.62
C LEU A 33 -6.99 18.06 13.38
N LEU A 34 -6.84 18.86 14.43
CA LEU A 34 -6.74 20.31 14.32
C LEU A 34 -5.45 20.73 13.63
N ARG A 35 -4.31 20.13 13.97
CA ARG A 35 -3.02 20.40 13.29
C ARG A 35 -3.08 20.01 11.83
N ALA A 36 -3.60 18.82 11.50
CA ALA A 36 -3.74 18.34 10.12
C ALA A 36 -4.69 19.22 9.26
N ARG A 37 -5.63 19.91 9.89
CA ARG A 37 -6.49 20.89 9.19
C ARG A 37 -5.73 22.14 8.76
N HIS A 38 -4.76 22.58 9.55
CA HIS A 38 -3.92 23.74 9.23
C HIS A 38 -2.78 23.37 8.27
N ASP A 39 -2.15 22.22 8.50
CA ASP A 39 -1.08 21.68 7.68
C ASP A 39 -1.26 20.17 7.54
N PRO A 40 -1.80 19.70 6.38
CA PRO A 40 -1.94 18.26 6.10
C PRO A 40 -0.62 17.49 6.05
N ALA A 41 0.51 18.17 5.87
CA ALA A 41 1.83 17.56 5.84
C ALA A 41 2.46 17.40 7.23
N VAL A 42 1.83 17.95 8.29
CA VAL A 42 2.37 17.84 9.65
C VAL A 42 2.50 16.39 10.09
N LEU A 43 3.70 16.01 10.50
CA LEU A 43 4.00 14.65 10.93
C LEU A 43 3.49 14.40 12.35
N THR A 44 2.79 13.29 12.52
CA THR A 44 2.32 12.78 13.81
C THR A 44 2.88 11.38 14.01
N THR A 45 3.20 11.01 15.24
CA THR A 45 3.57 9.64 15.62
C THR A 45 2.43 9.01 16.39
N GLY A 46 2.00 7.84 15.97
CA GLY A 46 1.01 7.01 16.63
C GLY A 46 1.56 5.61 16.91
N ARG A 47 0.67 4.73 17.38
CA ARG A 47 0.97 3.31 17.60
C ARG A 47 -0.11 2.45 16.93
N TYR A 48 0.34 1.35 16.34
CA TYR A 48 -0.53 0.27 15.90
C TYR A 48 -0.05 -1.01 16.58
N HIS A 49 -0.82 -1.49 17.56
CA HIS A 49 -0.37 -2.55 18.48
C HIS A 49 1.01 -2.22 19.08
N ASP A 50 2.01 -3.08 18.89
CA ASP A 50 3.35 -2.91 19.43
C ASP A 50 4.23 -1.96 18.61
N PHE A 51 3.77 -1.50 17.45
CA PHE A 51 4.56 -0.68 16.53
C PHE A 51 4.28 0.81 16.67
N ALA A 52 5.32 1.60 16.89
CA ALA A 52 5.24 3.04 16.66
C ALA A 52 5.37 3.33 15.17
N PHE A 53 4.58 4.26 14.65
CA PHE A 53 4.66 4.68 13.26
C PHE A 53 4.32 6.16 13.10
N SER A 54 4.77 6.75 12.00
CA SER A 54 4.56 8.16 11.68
C SER A 54 3.65 8.30 10.46
N PHE A 55 2.80 9.31 10.47
CA PHE A 55 1.83 9.62 9.42
C PHE A 55 1.54 11.11 9.38
N ARG A 56 0.93 11.58 8.28
CA ARG A 56 0.49 12.95 8.05
C ARG A 56 -1.03 13.03 7.98
N GLY A 57 -1.58 14.23 8.01
CA GLY A 57 -3.02 14.45 7.80
C GLY A 57 -3.51 13.98 6.42
N CYS A 58 -2.69 14.10 5.39
CA CYS A 58 -3.01 13.58 4.05
C CYS A 58 -2.99 12.04 3.96
N ASP A 59 -2.48 11.33 4.96
CA ASP A 59 -2.47 9.86 5.01
C ASP A 59 -3.69 9.27 5.73
N PHE A 60 -4.65 10.07 6.20
CA PHE A 60 -5.79 9.61 7.00
C PHE A 60 -6.71 8.62 6.27
N SER A 61 -6.90 8.77 4.95
CA SER A 61 -7.67 7.81 4.15
C SER A 61 -7.03 6.44 4.16
N ALA A 62 -5.73 6.37 3.88
CA ALA A 62 -4.96 5.12 3.90
C ALA A 62 -4.96 4.46 5.30
N LEU A 63 -4.80 5.26 6.37
CA LEU A 63 -4.91 4.78 7.76
C LEU A 63 -6.25 4.11 8.02
N LYS A 64 -7.34 4.77 7.59
CA LYS A 64 -8.69 4.25 7.78
C LYS A 64 -8.89 2.95 6.99
N GLU A 65 -8.59 2.94 5.71
CA GLU A 65 -8.78 1.78 4.83
C GLU A 65 -7.97 0.58 5.30
N VAL A 66 -6.68 0.75 5.54
CA VAL A 66 -5.78 -0.38 5.82
C VAL A 66 -5.89 -0.87 7.26
N LEU A 67 -5.91 0.05 8.25
CA LEU A 67 -5.77 -0.35 9.66
C LEU A 67 -7.09 -0.31 10.45
N VAL A 68 -8.07 0.53 10.06
CA VAL A 68 -9.36 0.63 10.76
C VAL A 68 -10.41 -0.25 10.09
N ASP A 69 -10.58 -0.12 8.78
CA ASP A 69 -11.54 -0.92 8.01
C ASP A 69 -10.99 -2.33 7.70
N ALA A 70 -9.71 -2.57 8.03
CA ALA A 70 -9.03 -3.87 7.90
C ALA A 70 -9.14 -4.46 6.48
N GLU A 71 -8.92 -3.61 5.47
CA GLU A 71 -9.08 -3.92 4.05
C GLU A 71 -8.41 -5.24 3.63
N TYR A 72 -7.24 -5.54 4.18
CA TYR A 72 -6.46 -6.72 3.86
C TYR A 72 -6.70 -7.91 4.80
N SER A 73 -7.72 -7.88 5.66
CA SER A 73 -8.00 -8.95 6.64
C SER A 73 -8.20 -10.33 6.03
N PHE A 74 -8.70 -10.42 4.79
CA PHE A 74 -8.84 -11.67 4.04
C PHE A 74 -7.50 -12.34 3.71
N LEU A 75 -6.36 -11.63 3.82
CA LEU A 75 -5.00 -12.17 3.64
C LEU A 75 -4.38 -12.68 4.94
N THR A 76 -5.10 -12.63 6.07
CA THR A 76 -4.55 -12.99 7.38
C THR A 76 -3.91 -14.38 7.39
N ASP A 77 -4.56 -15.38 6.82
CA ASP A 77 -4.04 -16.74 6.77
C ASP A 77 -2.85 -16.87 5.81
N ALA A 78 -2.86 -16.11 4.71
CA ALA A 78 -1.75 -16.05 3.76
C ALA A 78 -0.47 -15.47 4.38
N VAL A 79 -0.60 -14.52 5.30
CA VAL A 79 0.52 -13.91 6.02
C VAL A 79 0.94 -14.76 7.23
N LYS A 80 -0.03 -15.39 7.93
CA LYS A 80 0.21 -16.14 9.17
C LYS A 80 0.76 -17.54 8.92
N SER A 81 0.30 -18.23 7.87
CA SER A 81 0.57 -19.65 7.63
C SER A 81 2.05 -19.97 7.35
N PRO A 82 2.79 -19.25 6.50
CA PRO A 82 4.22 -19.46 6.36
C PRO A 82 4.96 -19.07 7.64
N ARG A 83 5.95 -19.87 8.04
CA ARG A 83 6.75 -19.58 9.24
C ARG A 83 7.45 -18.22 9.17
N SER A 84 7.95 -17.85 8.00
CA SER A 84 8.60 -16.57 7.72
C SER A 84 8.27 -16.16 6.28
N PRO A 85 7.09 -15.57 6.03
CA PRO A 85 6.66 -15.25 4.67
C PRO A 85 7.55 -14.18 4.04
N VAL A 86 7.82 -14.34 2.75
CA VAL A 86 8.44 -13.33 1.91
C VAL A 86 7.34 -12.52 1.25
N ILE A 87 7.31 -11.23 1.55
CA ILE A 87 6.26 -10.30 1.11
C ILE A 87 6.87 -9.15 0.32
N LEU A 88 6.30 -8.85 -0.84
CA LEU A 88 6.58 -7.65 -1.62
C LEU A 88 5.39 -6.69 -1.50
N ASP A 89 5.62 -5.49 -0.98
CA ASP A 89 4.62 -4.41 -0.88
C ASP A 89 4.97 -3.32 -1.89
N VAL A 90 4.36 -3.41 -3.08
CA VAL A 90 4.63 -2.53 -4.22
C VAL A 90 3.58 -1.42 -4.26
N GLY A 91 4.03 -0.16 -4.17
CA GLY A 91 3.20 0.99 -3.86
C GLY A 91 2.90 1.04 -2.36
N ALA A 92 3.96 0.99 -1.56
CA ALA A 92 3.84 0.78 -0.11
C ALA A 92 3.32 2.02 0.63
N HIS A 93 3.30 3.20 -0.02
CA HIS A 93 2.93 4.46 0.62
C HIS A 93 3.78 4.69 1.88
N ILE A 94 3.21 4.94 3.04
CA ILE A 94 3.94 5.05 4.31
C ILE A 94 4.16 3.70 5.03
N GLY A 95 3.81 2.57 4.40
CA GLY A 95 4.06 1.21 4.89
C GLY A 95 2.96 0.62 5.77
N LEU A 96 1.70 1.04 5.62
CA LEU A 96 0.61 0.58 6.49
C LEU A 96 0.27 -0.90 6.27
N PHE A 97 0.28 -1.38 5.01
CA PHE A 97 0.11 -2.80 4.73
C PHE A 97 1.24 -3.63 5.34
N SER A 98 2.49 -3.20 5.16
CA SER A 98 3.66 -3.85 5.75
C SER A 98 3.58 -3.88 7.29
N LEU A 99 3.11 -2.80 7.91
CA LEU A 99 2.91 -2.71 9.35
C LEU A 99 1.82 -3.69 9.84
N TRP A 100 0.71 -3.78 9.11
CA TRP A 100 -0.35 -4.76 9.35
C TRP A 100 0.19 -6.19 9.22
N ALA A 101 0.94 -6.49 8.15
CA ALA A 101 1.53 -7.81 7.94
C ALA A 101 2.50 -8.22 9.06
N LEU A 102 3.34 -7.30 9.53
CA LEU A 102 4.22 -7.51 10.68
C LEU A 102 3.49 -7.71 12.00
N HIS A 103 2.31 -7.10 12.17
CA HIS A 103 1.46 -7.39 13.33
C HIS A 103 0.95 -8.83 13.30
N ILE A 104 0.55 -9.34 12.13
CA ILE A 104 0.08 -10.72 11.94
C ILE A 104 1.24 -11.72 12.06
N ASN A 105 2.39 -11.42 11.47
CA ASN A 105 3.57 -12.28 11.48
C ASN A 105 4.85 -11.46 11.71
N PRO A 106 5.32 -11.33 12.95
CA PRO A 106 6.46 -10.47 13.30
C PRO A 106 7.82 -10.89 12.74
N VAL A 107 7.90 -12.06 12.10
CA VAL A 107 9.13 -12.58 11.46
C VAL A 107 9.05 -12.57 9.94
N ALA A 108 8.00 -11.96 9.37
CA ALA A 108 7.87 -11.78 7.93
C ALA A 108 9.08 -11.01 7.36
N GLN A 109 9.50 -11.41 6.16
CA GLN A 109 10.51 -10.71 5.38
C GLN A 109 9.80 -9.83 4.36
N ILE A 110 9.85 -8.52 4.55
CA ILE A 110 9.07 -7.57 3.75
C ILE A 110 10.01 -6.61 3.01
N MET A 111 9.80 -6.48 1.71
CA MET A 111 10.39 -5.41 0.91
C MET A 111 9.28 -4.48 0.44
N SER A 112 9.34 -3.22 0.86
CA SER A 112 8.40 -2.17 0.49
C SER A 112 8.99 -1.28 -0.60
N VAL A 113 8.22 -1.03 -1.66
CA VAL A 113 8.61 -0.18 -2.80
C VAL A 113 7.70 1.03 -2.84
N GLU A 114 8.27 2.23 -2.79
CA GLU A 114 7.52 3.48 -2.84
C GLU A 114 8.20 4.48 -3.78
N ALA A 115 7.41 5.04 -4.70
CA ALA A 115 7.91 5.93 -5.76
C ALA A 115 8.12 7.36 -5.26
N SER A 116 7.16 7.94 -4.52
CA SER A 116 7.24 9.32 -4.06
C SER A 116 8.38 9.50 -3.06
N PRO A 117 9.40 10.35 -3.34
CA PRO A 117 10.49 10.59 -2.39
C PRO A 117 10.00 11.20 -1.07
N GLY A 118 8.91 11.99 -1.13
CA GLY A 118 8.29 12.61 0.04
C GLY A 118 7.66 11.56 0.96
N THR A 119 6.89 10.65 0.40
CA THR A 119 6.22 9.56 1.11
C THR A 119 7.21 8.49 1.55
N PHE A 120 8.21 8.18 0.71
CA PHE A 120 9.29 7.24 1.03
C PHE A 120 10.07 7.63 2.29
N ARG A 121 10.33 8.93 2.52
CA ARG A 121 11.00 9.37 3.78
C ARG A 121 10.20 8.98 5.03
N ILE A 122 8.88 8.93 4.94
CA ILE A 122 8.03 8.50 6.06
C ILE A 122 8.02 6.98 6.16
N LEU A 123 7.92 6.28 5.05
CA LEU A 123 8.06 4.82 4.99
C LEU A 123 9.39 4.37 5.62
N GLU A 124 10.51 4.95 5.21
CA GLU A 124 11.83 4.66 5.76
C GLU A 124 11.91 4.93 7.27
N ARG A 125 11.27 6.02 7.74
CA ARG A 125 11.14 6.30 9.17
C ARG A 125 10.34 5.20 9.88
N ASN A 126 9.24 4.73 9.29
CA ASN A 126 8.40 3.66 9.85
C ASN A 126 9.14 2.32 9.90
N VAL A 127 9.92 2.00 8.86
CA VAL A 127 10.83 0.84 8.87
C VAL A 127 11.77 0.91 10.08
N ARG A 128 12.44 2.04 10.29
CA ARG A 128 13.35 2.22 11.44
C ARG A 128 12.61 2.15 12.79
N GLN A 129 11.43 2.76 12.90
CA GLN A 129 10.63 2.75 14.13
C GLN A 129 10.10 1.36 14.49
N SER A 130 9.85 0.50 13.51
CA SER A 130 9.39 -0.87 13.73
C SER A 130 10.43 -1.74 14.43
N GLN A 131 11.72 -1.41 14.34
CA GLN A 131 12.85 -2.19 14.84
C GLN A 131 12.89 -3.64 14.29
N LYS A 132 12.24 -3.88 13.14
CA LYS A 132 12.21 -5.19 12.48
C LYS A 132 13.28 -5.26 11.40
N THR A 133 14.24 -6.16 11.58
CA THR A 133 15.32 -6.40 10.62
C THR A 133 14.82 -7.02 9.31
N GLY A 134 13.70 -7.71 9.33
CA GLY A 134 13.06 -8.30 8.15
C GLY A 134 12.27 -7.30 7.29
N TRP A 135 12.13 -6.02 7.70
CA TRP A 135 11.44 -5.02 6.91
C TRP A 135 12.43 -4.03 6.29
N THR A 136 12.46 -4.00 4.96
CA THR A 136 13.28 -3.10 4.16
C THR A 136 12.42 -2.25 3.24
N ALA A 137 12.93 -1.11 2.80
CA ALA A 137 12.23 -0.23 1.86
C ALA A 137 13.18 0.33 0.81
N ILE A 138 12.68 0.52 -0.42
CA ILE A 138 13.42 1.12 -1.53
C ILE A 138 12.60 2.24 -2.19
N ASN A 139 13.28 3.36 -2.52
CA ASN A 139 12.64 4.44 -3.27
C ASN A 139 12.79 4.17 -4.76
N ARG A 140 11.78 3.56 -5.36
CA ARG A 140 11.69 3.22 -6.78
C ARG A 140 10.23 3.30 -7.23
N ALA A 141 10.04 3.62 -8.49
CA ALA A 141 8.73 3.52 -9.12
C ALA A 141 8.59 2.16 -9.83
N ALA A 142 7.59 1.38 -9.48
CA ALA A 142 7.28 0.15 -10.19
C ALA A 142 6.94 0.48 -11.65
N TRP A 143 7.73 -0.06 -12.59
CA TRP A 143 7.64 0.28 -14.01
C TRP A 143 8.09 -0.89 -14.88
N LYS A 144 7.93 -0.76 -16.20
CA LYS A 144 8.33 -1.80 -17.16
C LYS A 144 9.84 -2.05 -17.23
N ASN A 145 10.67 -1.11 -16.77
CA ASN A 145 12.13 -1.17 -16.80
C ASN A 145 12.73 -0.34 -15.67
N ASP A 146 14.05 -0.36 -15.55
CA ASP A 146 14.79 0.30 -14.44
C ASP A 146 15.24 1.73 -14.80
N ASP A 147 14.73 2.30 -15.90
CA ASP A 147 15.06 3.65 -16.34
C ASP A 147 14.54 4.71 -15.35
N THR A 148 15.14 5.90 -15.43
CA THR A 148 14.59 7.06 -14.71
C THR A 148 13.30 7.52 -15.38
N ILE A 149 12.25 7.66 -14.60
CA ILE A 149 10.94 8.15 -15.05
C ILE A 149 10.57 9.43 -14.30
N ARG A 150 9.59 10.16 -14.84
CA ARG A 150 9.02 11.32 -14.16
C ARG A 150 7.78 10.90 -13.40
N PHE A 151 7.71 11.35 -12.15
CA PHE A 151 6.66 11.00 -11.21
C PHE A 151 5.97 12.27 -10.72
N ALA A 152 4.66 12.38 -10.93
CA ALA A 152 3.87 13.51 -10.48
C ALA A 152 3.42 13.29 -9.03
N GLU A 153 3.95 14.08 -8.13
CA GLU A 153 3.43 14.19 -6.77
C GLU A 153 2.25 15.17 -6.77
N VAL A 154 1.12 14.73 -6.22
CA VAL A 154 -0.08 15.57 -6.02
C VAL A 154 -0.33 15.73 -4.52
N PRO A 155 -1.11 16.75 -4.08
CA PRO A 155 -1.39 16.99 -2.66
C PRO A 155 -2.03 15.79 -1.93
N ASP A 156 -2.81 14.98 -2.64
CA ASP A 156 -3.33 13.71 -2.13
C ASP A 156 -2.26 12.62 -2.27
N SER A 157 -1.77 12.13 -1.15
CA SER A 157 -0.68 11.15 -1.11
C SER A 157 -1.02 9.80 -1.74
N MET A 158 -2.31 9.49 -1.92
CA MET A 158 -2.82 8.26 -2.53
C MET A 158 -3.03 8.35 -4.05
N SER A 159 -2.74 9.51 -4.67
CA SER A 159 -2.99 9.73 -6.10
C SER A 159 -1.73 10.05 -6.90
N HIS A 160 -0.57 9.71 -6.36
CA HIS A 160 0.72 9.91 -7.02
C HIS A 160 0.90 8.94 -8.18
N ARG A 161 1.31 9.42 -9.36
CA ARG A 161 1.42 8.58 -10.58
C ARG A 161 2.58 8.96 -11.49
N VAL A 162 2.95 8.03 -12.37
CA VAL A 162 3.91 8.30 -13.45
C VAL A 162 3.36 9.38 -14.38
N SER A 163 4.19 10.38 -14.71
CA SER A 163 3.84 11.52 -15.56
C SER A 163 4.73 11.56 -16.80
N VAL A 164 4.14 11.92 -17.93
CA VAL A 164 4.89 12.18 -19.18
C VAL A 164 5.37 13.62 -19.28
N THR A 165 4.81 14.53 -18.45
CA THR A 165 5.13 15.96 -18.48
C THR A 165 5.31 16.50 -17.07
N GLY A 166 6.54 16.92 -16.71
CA GLY A 166 6.83 17.49 -15.38
C GLY A 166 6.94 16.42 -14.28
N GLY A 167 7.20 16.85 -13.05
CA GLY A 167 7.31 15.99 -11.87
C GLY A 167 8.76 15.74 -11.42
N THR A 168 8.89 14.94 -10.35
CA THR A 168 10.17 14.54 -9.77
C THR A 168 10.73 13.33 -10.53
N GLU A 169 12.04 13.33 -10.79
CA GLU A 169 12.73 12.18 -11.37
C GLU A 169 12.89 11.09 -10.31
N VAL A 170 12.43 9.87 -10.65
CA VAL A 170 12.53 8.69 -9.80
C VAL A 170 13.06 7.54 -10.63
N LYS A 171 13.97 6.75 -10.09
CA LYS A 171 14.40 5.52 -10.75
C LYS A 171 13.28 4.50 -10.76
N GLY A 172 13.06 3.91 -11.92
CA GLY A 172 12.18 2.74 -12.07
C GLY A 172 12.74 1.49 -11.38
N ILE A 173 11.88 0.52 -11.21
CA ILE A 173 12.23 -0.87 -10.94
C ILE A 173 11.29 -1.77 -11.70
N SER A 174 11.86 -2.64 -12.54
CA SER A 174 11.12 -3.66 -13.24
C SER A 174 10.71 -4.81 -12.32
N LEU A 175 9.66 -5.52 -12.70
CA LEU A 175 9.24 -6.72 -11.98
C LEU A 175 10.38 -7.76 -11.92
N ALA A 176 11.15 -7.90 -13.01
CA ALA A 176 12.29 -8.80 -13.07
C ALA A 176 13.40 -8.42 -12.06
N ALA A 177 13.72 -7.12 -11.96
CA ALA A 177 14.71 -6.66 -10.99
C ALA A 177 14.22 -6.84 -9.53
N LEU A 178 12.92 -6.64 -9.30
CA LEU A 178 12.31 -6.78 -7.97
C LEU A 178 12.26 -8.24 -7.50
N THR A 179 11.96 -9.18 -8.40
CA THR A 179 11.82 -10.62 -8.07
C THR A 179 13.11 -11.41 -8.23
N GLY A 180 14.06 -10.93 -9.01
CA GLY A 180 15.25 -11.68 -9.45
C GLY A 180 16.24 -12.08 -8.34
N GLY A 181 16.15 -11.51 -7.15
CA GLY A 181 16.94 -11.91 -5.98
C GLY A 181 16.15 -12.63 -4.91
N CYS A 182 14.84 -12.74 -5.10
CA CYS A 182 13.92 -13.40 -4.18
C CYS A 182 13.75 -14.86 -4.61
N GLY A 183 13.82 -15.80 -3.69
CA GLY A 183 13.31 -17.16 -3.93
C GLY A 183 11.77 -17.12 -4.12
N ASP A 184 11.07 -18.07 -3.55
CA ASP A 184 9.61 -18.06 -3.51
C ASP A 184 9.09 -16.81 -2.79
N ILE A 185 8.14 -16.10 -3.41
CA ILE A 185 7.43 -14.95 -2.84
C ILE A 185 6.05 -15.43 -2.41
N ASP A 186 5.81 -15.41 -1.09
CA ASP A 186 4.54 -15.91 -0.55
C ASP A 186 3.36 -14.98 -0.84
N LEU A 187 3.60 -13.66 -0.86
CA LEU A 187 2.60 -12.66 -1.15
C LEU A 187 3.21 -11.41 -1.81
N MET A 188 2.63 -10.96 -2.90
CA MET A 188 2.91 -9.65 -3.50
C MET A 188 1.64 -8.79 -3.42
N LYS A 189 1.74 -7.59 -2.83
CA LYS A 189 0.70 -6.55 -2.94
C LYS A 189 1.14 -5.56 -3.99
N VAL A 190 0.21 -5.16 -4.87
CA VAL A 190 0.44 -4.15 -5.92
C VAL A 190 -0.69 -3.13 -5.87
N ASP A 191 -0.32 -1.87 -5.67
CA ASP A 191 -1.23 -0.72 -5.70
C ASP A 191 -0.38 0.50 -6.09
N ILE A 192 -0.34 0.80 -7.40
CA ILE A 192 0.64 1.70 -8.02
C ILE A 192 0.00 2.76 -8.94
N GLU A 193 -1.26 3.06 -8.67
CA GLU A 193 -2.00 4.21 -9.18
C GLU A 193 -1.85 4.39 -10.71
N GLY A 194 -2.13 3.31 -11.47
CA GLY A 194 -2.20 3.29 -12.93
C GLY A 194 -0.94 2.79 -13.65
N ALA A 195 0.08 2.34 -12.94
CA ALA A 195 1.27 1.73 -13.54
C ALA A 195 1.17 0.19 -13.68
N GLU A 196 0.04 -0.42 -13.31
CA GLU A 196 -0.15 -1.87 -13.22
C GLU A 196 0.12 -2.57 -14.56
N GLU A 197 -0.38 -2.02 -15.68
CA GLU A 197 -0.14 -2.56 -17.01
C GLU A 197 1.34 -2.51 -17.37
N ALA A 198 1.97 -1.36 -17.20
CA ALA A 198 3.38 -1.17 -17.54
C ALA A 198 4.29 -2.09 -16.71
N PHE A 199 3.97 -2.29 -15.44
CA PHE A 199 4.76 -3.09 -14.51
C PHE A 199 4.59 -4.61 -14.73
N LEU A 200 3.33 -5.09 -14.83
CA LEU A 200 3.03 -6.52 -14.84
C LEU A 200 3.04 -7.14 -16.24
N CYS A 201 2.73 -6.36 -17.27
CA CYS A 201 2.59 -6.90 -18.64
C CYS A 201 3.89 -6.82 -19.46
N ALA A 202 4.97 -6.25 -18.91
CA ALA A 202 6.25 -6.19 -19.62
C ALA A 202 6.90 -7.56 -19.78
N ASP A 203 6.92 -8.37 -18.72
CA ASP A 203 7.40 -9.74 -18.72
C ASP A 203 6.61 -10.58 -17.68
N PRO A 204 5.47 -11.16 -18.07
CA PRO A 204 4.64 -11.94 -17.15
C PRO A 204 5.32 -13.21 -16.57
N ALA A 205 6.35 -13.74 -17.25
CA ALA A 205 7.03 -14.96 -16.81
C ALA A 205 7.74 -14.77 -15.47
N VAL A 206 8.13 -13.54 -15.15
CA VAL A 206 8.79 -13.22 -13.88
C VAL A 206 7.86 -13.27 -12.65
N LEU A 207 6.54 -13.43 -12.84
CA LEU A 207 5.59 -13.76 -11.78
C LEU A 207 5.68 -15.25 -11.34
N ALA A 208 6.51 -16.06 -11.99
CA ALA A 208 6.66 -17.47 -11.66
C ALA A 208 6.97 -17.75 -10.18
N PRO A 209 7.79 -16.99 -9.45
CA PRO A 209 8.04 -17.23 -8.01
C PRO A 209 6.92 -16.74 -7.09
N VAL A 210 5.95 -15.94 -7.59
CA VAL A 210 4.88 -15.35 -6.76
C VAL A 210 3.76 -16.35 -6.54
N LYS A 211 3.50 -16.75 -5.28
CA LYS A 211 2.44 -17.69 -4.90
C LYS A 211 1.06 -17.04 -4.84
N ARG A 212 1.00 -15.84 -4.29
CA ARG A 212 -0.23 -15.02 -4.13
C ARG A 212 0.04 -13.59 -4.56
N LEU A 213 -0.91 -13.01 -5.25
CA LEU A 213 -0.90 -11.59 -5.63
C LEU A 213 -2.21 -10.95 -5.21
N VAL A 214 -2.15 -9.84 -4.50
CA VAL A 214 -3.27 -8.93 -4.31
C VAL A 214 -2.97 -7.64 -5.06
N ILE A 215 -3.92 -7.20 -5.90
CA ILE A 215 -3.71 -6.03 -6.76
C ILE A 215 -4.95 -5.15 -6.82
N GLU A 216 -4.77 -3.87 -6.54
CA GLU A 216 -5.76 -2.85 -6.87
C GLU A 216 -5.56 -2.40 -8.32
N LEU A 217 -6.65 -2.34 -9.08
CA LEU A 217 -6.63 -1.92 -10.48
C LEU A 217 -7.21 -0.50 -10.61
N HIS A 218 -6.64 0.26 -11.53
CA HIS A 218 -7.06 1.64 -11.81
C HIS A 218 -7.58 1.79 -13.26
N PRO A 219 -8.85 1.39 -13.55
CA PRO A 219 -9.40 1.33 -14.92
C PRO A 219 -9.40 2.66 -15.67
N GLN A 220 -9.32 3.78 -14.95
CA GLN A 220 -9.27 5.12 -15.55
C GLN A 220 -7.85 5.52 -15.99
N LEU A 221 -6.82 4.73 -15.62
CA LEU A 221 -5.42 5.09 -15.77
C LEU A 221 -4.62 4.09 -16.62
N CYS A 222 -5.06 2.84 -16.72
CA CYS A 222 -4.39 1.80 -17.51
C CYS A 222 -5.38 0.79 -18.11
N ASP A 223 -4.91 -0.04 -19.06
CA ASP A 223 -5.68 -1.16 -19.61
C ASP A 223 -5.75 -2.31 -18.61
N THR A 224 -6.76 -2.28 -17.75
CA THR A 224 -6.97 -3.32 -16.73
C THR A 224 -7.42 -4.65 -17.32
N GLN A 225 -8.00 -4.68 -18.53
CA GLN A 225 -8.34 -5.95 -19.19
C GLN A 225 -7.07 -6.69 -19.57
N ARG A 226 -6.09 -5.99 -20.14
CA ARG A 226 -4.78 -6.58 -20.45
C ARG A 226 -4.07 -7.11 -19.21
N VAL A 227 -4.16 -6.40 -18.08
CA VAL A 227 -3.63 -6.90 -16.79
C VAL A 227 -4.35 -8.19 -16.37
N ARG A 228 -5.69 -8.22 -16.42
CA ARG A 228 -6.46 -9.44 -16.11
C ARG A 228 -6.09 -10.62 -16.99
N ASP A 229 -5.93 -10.41 -18.30
CA ASP A 229 -5.55 -11.46 -19.25
C ASP A 229 -4.16 -12.04 -18.94
N VAL A 230 -3.23 -11.21 -18.53
CA VAL A 230 -1.89 -11.64 -18.08
C VAL A 230 -1.99 -12.44 -16.79
N LEU A 231 -2.73 -11.93 -15.79
CA LEU A 231 -2.88 -12.61 -14.51
C LEU A 231 -3.56 -13.98 -14.64
N GLN A 232 -4.57 -14.12 -15.51
CA GLN A 232 -5.24 -15.40 -15.76
C GLN A 232 -4.30 -16.48 -16.31
N LYS A 233 -3.26 -16.10 -17.04
CA LYS A 233 -2.25 -17.05 -17.55
C LYS A 233 -1.31 -17.57 -16.46
N VAL A 234 -1.12 -16.79 -15.40
CA VAL A 234 -0.18 -17.10 -14.31
C VAL A 234 -0.89 -17.67 -13.08
N PHE A 235 -2.07 -17.16 -12.77
CA PHE A 235 -2.83 -17.51 -11.57
C PHE A 235 -4.18 -18.14 -11.98
N PRO A 236 -4.36 -19.46 -11.83
CA PRO A 236 -5.61 -20.12 -12.20
C PRO A 236 -6.79 -19.77 -11.28
N GLN A 237 -6.54 -19.19 -10.12
CA GLN A 237 -7.56 -18.77 -9.17
C GLN A 237 -7.50 -17.26 -8.98
N ILE A 238 -8.50 -16.55 -9.48
CA ILE A 238 -8.65 -15.09 -9.32
C ILE A 238 -10.03 -14.81 -8.75
N ALA A 239 -10.07 -14.09 -7.64
CA ALA A 239 -11.29 -13.59 -7.01
C ALA A 239 -11.26 -12.06 -6.93
N GLU A 240 -12.36 -11.41 -7.24
CA GLU A 240 -12.55 -10.00 -6.98
C GLU A 240 -13.13 -9.82 -5.57
N ILE A 241 -12.48 -8.99 -4.76
CA ILE A 241 -12.87 -8.76 -3.37
C ILE A 241 -14.11 -7.87 -3.34
N GLN A 242 -15.17 -8.36 -2.69
CA GLN A 242 -16.43 -7.64 -2.57
C GLN A 242 -16.33 -6.42 -1.68
N GLY A 243 -17.22 -5.45 -1.91
CA GLY A 243 -17.29 -4.21 -1.12
C GLY A 243 -16.42 -3.06 -1.65
N ARG A 244 -15.62 -3.31 -2.70
CA ARG A 244 -14.84 -2.26 -3.40
C ARG A 244 -15.69 -1.58 -4.46
N THR A 245 -15.31 -0.35 -4.81
CA THR A 245 -15.95 0.36 -5.92
C THR A 245 -15.47 -0.19 -7.26
N SER A 246 -16.34 -0.13 -8.28
CA SER A 246 -15.95 -0.53 -9.64
C SER A 246 -14.83 0.34 -10.24
N SER A 247 -14.56 1.50 -9.64
CA SER A 247 -13.46 2.39 -10.04
C SER A 247 -12.09 1.93 -9.54
N LYS A 248 -12.05 1.10 -8.49
CA LYS A 248 -10.83 0.54 -7.89
C LYS A 248 -11.05 -0.92 -7.47
N PRO A 249 -11.23 -1.85 -8.43
CA PRO A 249 -11.42 -3.26 -8.11
C PRO A 249 -10.13 -3.85 -7.52
N LEU A 250 -10.29 -4.65 -6.45
CA LEU A 250 -9.23 -5.37 -5.78
C LEU A 250 -9.31 -6.85 -6.15
N LEU A 251 -8.25 -7.39 -6.75
CA LEU A 251 -8.16 -8.79 -7.14
C LEU A 251 -7.25 -9.55 -6.20
N TYR A 252 -7.65 -10.76 -5.84
CA TYR A 252 -6.82 -11.74 -5.15
C TYR A 252 -6.55 -12.93 -6.07
N CYS A 253 -5.29 -13.13 -6.43
CA CYS A 253 -4.81 -14.13 -7.38
C CYS A 253 -3.96 -15.16 -6.65
N ARG A 254 -4.18 -16.47 -6.95
CA ARG A 254 -3.44 -17.57 -6.31
C ARG A 254 -3.03 -18.62 -7.32
N LYS A 255 -1.86 -19.24 -7.09
CA LYS A 255 -1.44 -20.45 -7.81
C LYS A 255 -2.21 -21.68 -7.36
N GLN A 256 -2.22 -22.70 -8.20
CA GLN A 256 -2.81 -23.99 -7.88
C GLN A 256 -2.11 -24.62 -6.68
N GLY A 257 -2.88 -25.22 -5.76
CA GLY A 257 -2.35 -25.87 -4.56
C GLY A 257 -1.91 -24.92 -3.44
N VAL A 258 -2.08 -23.61 -3.62
CA VAL A 258 -1.83 -22.61 -2.58
C VAL A 258 -3.11 -22.37 -1.79
N SER A 259 -3.06 -22.56 -0.46
CA SER A 259 -4.21 -22.30 0.45
C SER A 259 -4.68 -20.85 0.37
N PRO A 260 -5.96 -20.59 0.70
CA PRO A 260 -6.51 -19.24 0.78
C PRO A 260 -5.71 -18.28 1.63
#